data_c28439ff70d786389c13f69d06818093
#
_entry.id   c28439ff70d786389c13f69d06818093
#
_cell.length_a   1.000
_cell.length_b   1.000
_cell.length_c   1.000
_cell.angle_alpha   90.00
_cell.angle_beta   90.00
_cell.angle_gamma   90.00
#
_symmetry.space_group_name_H-M   'P 1'
#
loop_
_entity.id
_entity.type
_entity.pdbx_description
1 polymer ?
#
loop_
_entity_poly.entity_id
_entity_poly.type
_entity_poly.pdbx_seq_one_letter_code
_entity_poly.pdbx_strand_id
1 'polypeptide(L)'
;MTLTKEDVFEALHQVEDPELGMDIVELGLLYDVEIDGSKVKLIHSLTSMGCPAGPMIQEDISRTAKEVPGVEDVEIELTWDPPWTPDRMSDDAKFILGFG
;
A
#
# COMPACT_ATOMS: atom_id res chain seq x y z
N MET A 1 16.72 13.78 9.99
CA MET A 1 16.23 13.43 8.63
C MET A 1 14.74 13.69 8.58
N THR A 2 14.27 14.22 7.45
CA THR A 2 12.85 14.51 7.28
C THR A 2 12.15 13.30 6.67
N LEU A 3 11.12 12.83 7.34
CA LEU A 3 10.28 11.74 6.83
C LEU A 3 9.48 12.25 5.62
N THR A 4 9.54 11.53 4.50
CA THR A 4 8.83 11.90 3.27
C THR A 4 7.86 10.82 2.84
N LYS A 5 6.89 11.19 1.99
CA LYS A 5 5.95 10.22 1.42
C LYS A 5 6.69 9.15 0.63
N GLU A 6 7.74 9.54 -0.12
CA GLU A 6 8.54 8.60 -0.90
C GLU A 6 9.20 7.55 -0.03
N ASP A 7 9.66 7.93 1.17
CA ASP A 7 10.27 6.97 2.10
C ASP A 7 9.27 5.88 2.48
N VAL A 8 8.02 6.27 2.72
CA VAL A 8 6.96 5.32 3.09
C VAL A 8 6.56 4.47 1.90
N PHE A 9 6.36 5.07 0.72
CA PHE A 9 6.03 4.34 -0.49
C PHE A 9 7.10 3.29 -0.82
N GLU A 10 8.38 3.68 -0.72
CA GLU A 10 9.47 2.76 -1.00
C GLU A 10 9.48 1.58 -0.03
N ALA A 11 9.27 1.85 1.25
CA ALA A 11 9.22 0.79 2.26
C ALA A 11 8.07 -0.19 1.98
N LEU A 12 6.93 0.32 1.53
CA LEU A 12 5.75 -0.50 1.31
C LEU A 12 5.81 -1.38 0.07
N HIS A 13 6.84 -1.23 -0.77
CA HIS A 13 7.14 -2.22 -1.81
C HIS A 13 7.45 -3.60 -1.22
N GLN A 14 7.71 -3.69 0.08
CA GLN A 14 7.93 -4.96 0.76
C GLN A 14 6.63 -5.70 1.10
N VAL A 15 5.50 -5.01 1.00
CA VAL A 15 4.20 -5.62 1.30
C VAL A 15 3.58 -6.14 0.01
N GLU A 16 3.34 -7.44 -0.05
CA GLU A 16 2.78 -8.10 -1.23
C GLU A 16 1.34 -8.54 -1.00
N ASP A 17 0.54 -8.48 -2.07
CA ASP A 17 -0.76 -9.14 -2.08
C ASP A 17 -0.52 -10.61 -2.42
N PRO A 18 -0.78 -11.53 -1.50
CA PRO A 18 -0.48 -12.95 -1.73
C PRO A 18 -1.31 -13.58 -2.84
N GLU A 19 -2.45 -13.00 -3.18
CA GLU A 19 -3.29 -13.52 -4.26
C GLU A 19 -2.71 -13.21 -5.63
N LEU A 20 -2.03 -12.07 -5.78
CA LEU A 20 -1.45 -11.63 -7.05
C LEU A 20 0.07 -11.81 -7.10
N GLY A 21 0.72 -12.00 -5.95
CA GLY A 21 2.17 -12.19 -5.88
C GLY A 21 2.97 -10.95 -6.22
N MET A 22 2.40 -9.77 -6.03
CA MET A 22 3.04 -8.52 -6.35
C MET A 22 2.81 -7.50 -5.24
N ASP A 23 3.75 -6.55 -5.08
CA ASP A 23 3.63 -5.57 -4.00
C ASP A 23 2.49 -4.59 -4.23
N ILE A 24 1.96 -4.06 -3.12
CA ILE A 24 0.77 -3.22 -3.15
C ILE A 24 0.99 -1.87 -3.82
N VAL A 25 2.22 -1.38 -3.87
CA VAL A 25 2.52 -0.10 -4.52
C VAL A 25 2.44 -0.26 -6.04
N GLU A 26 3.05 -1.33 -6.58
CA GLU A 26 2.99 -1.64 -8.00
C GLU A 26 1.56 -1.95 -8.46
N LEU A 27 0.76 -2.58 -7.59
CA LEU A 27 -0.64 -2.87 -7.89
C LEU A 27 -1.54 -1.65 -7.84
N GLY A 28 -1.05 -0.53 -7.28
CA GLY A 28 -1.85 0.67 -7.14
C GLY A 28 -2.88 0.58 -6.01
N LEU A 29 -2.65 -0.30 -5.04
CA LEU A 29 -3.54 -0.44 -3.89
C LEU A 29 -3.28 0.61 -2.81
N LEU A 30 -2.08 1.16 -2.75
CA LEU A 30 -1.76 2.25 -1.82
C LEU A 30 -2.13 3.56 -2.50
N TYR A 31 -3.20 4.20 -2.03
CA TYR A 31 -3.75 5.39 -2.68
C TYR A 31 -3.06 6.67 -2.24
N ASP A 32 -2.77 6.81 -0.97
CA ASP A 32 -2.13 8.02 -0.47
C ASP A 32 -1.42 7.77 0.85
N VAL A 33 -0.49 8.65 1.16
CA VAL A 33 0.24 8.67 2.42
C VAL A 33 0.19 10.09 2.95
N GLU A 34 -0.32 10.26 4.16
CA GLU A 34 -0.34 11.56 4.83
C GLU A 34 0.61 11.51 6.02
N ILE A 35 1.44 12.53 6.15
CA ILE A 35 2.45 12.60 7.21
C ILE A 35 2.19 13.84 8.06
N ASP A 36 2.09 13.62 9.38
CA ASP A 36 1.95 14.70 10.34
C ASP A 36 2.98 14.45 11.46
N GLY A 37 4.12 15.12 11.35
CA GLY A 37 5.25 14.89 12.28
C GLY A 37 5.78 13.48 12.16
N SER A 38 5.63 12.70 13.22
CA SER A 38 6.02 11.29 13.24
C SER A 38 4.85 10.33 13.02
N LYS A 39 3.64 10.87 12.79
CA LYS A 39 2.45 10.07 12.53
C LYS A 39 2.23 9.94 11.02
N VAL A 40 1.97 8.72 10.57
CA VAL A 40 1.71 8.41 9.18
C VAL A 40 0.31 7.82 9.05
N LYS A 41 -0.47 8.37 8.12
CA LYS A 41 -1.77 7.81 7.76
C LYS A 41 -1.68 7.24 6.36
N LEU A 42 -2.08 5.99 6.22
CA LEU A 42 -2.00 5.26 4.96
C LEU A 42 -3.42 4.97 4.47
N ILE A 43 -3.71 5.40 3.25
CA ILE A 43 -5.02 5.18 2.62
C ILE A 43 -4.82 4.16 1.52
N HIS A 44 -5.50 3.01 1.63
CA HIS A 44 -5.35 1.93 0.68
C HIS A 44 -6.69 1.31 0.32
N SER A 45 -6.67 0.51 -0.75
CA SER A 45 -7.83 -0.29 -1.14
C SER A 45 -7.40 -1.76 -1.25
N LEU A 46 -8.34 -2.61 -1.62
CA LEU A 46 -8.10 -4.03 -1.90
C LEU A 46 -8.66 -4.34 -3.28
N THR A 47 -8.21 -5.44 -3.88
CA THR A 47 -8.64 -5.82 -5.21
C THR A 47 -10.10 -6.27 -5.25
N SER A 48 -10.63 -6.75 -4.13
CA SER A 48 -12.05 -7.11 -4.03
C SER A 48 -12.51 -6.99 -2.58
N MET A 49 -13.82 -6.79 -2.40
CA MET A 49 -14.41 -6.64 -1.06
C MET A 49 -14.35 -7.93 -0.25
N GLY A 50 -14.27 -9.08 -0.91
CA GLY A 50 -14.19 -10.37 -0.25
C GLY A 50 -12.78 -10.91 -0.07
N CYS A 51 -11.77 -10.06 -0.20
CA CYS A 51 -10.37 -10.50 -0.12
C CYS A 51 -10.05 -11.09 1.25
N PRO A 52 -9.77 -12.40 1.36
CA PRO A 52 -9.45 -13.00 2.67
C PRO A 52 -8.09 -12.59 3.20
N ALA A 53 -7.23 -12.05 2.35
CA ALA A 53 -5.90 -11.56 2.74
C ALA A 53 -5.92 -10.12 3.25
N GLY A 54 -7.07 -9.44 3.21
CA GLY A 54 -7.17 -8.03 3.62
C GLY A 54 -6.58 -7.73 4.99
N PRO A 55 -6.99 -8.42 6.06
CA PRO A 55 -6.44 -8.18 7.39
C PRO A 55 -4.93 -8.42 7.48
N MET A 56 -4.42 -9.42 6.77
CA MET A 56 -2.99 -9.71 6.73
C MET A 56 -2.23 -8.60 6.03
N ILE A 57 -2.76 -8.10 4.92
CA ILE A 57 -2.17 -6.98 4.18
C ILE A 57 -2.10 -5.75 5.07
N GLN A 58 -3.19 -5.44 5.79
CA GLN A 58 -3.23 -4.28 6.68
C GLN A 58 -2.22 -4.40 7.81
N GLU A 59 -2.06 -5.60 8.38
CA GLU A 59 -1.07 -5.83 9.42
C GLU A 59 0.34 -5.65 8.89
N ASP A 60 0.63 -6.17 7.69
CA ASP A 60 1.93 -6.02 7.05
C ASP A 60 2.23 -4.55 6.73
N ILE A 61 1.24 -3.81 6.25
CA ILE A 61 1.38 -2.37 5.99
C ILE A 61 1.77 -1.64 7.27
N SER A 62 1.03 -1.90 8.35
CA SER A 62 1.28 -1.24 9.63
C SER A 62 2.67 -1.54 10.16
N ARG A 63 3.05 -2.81 10.15
CA ARG A 63 4.37 -3.23 10.63
C ARG A 63 5.49 -2.61 9.80
N THR A 64 5.38 -2.67 8.48
CA THR A 64 6.40 -2.16 7.59
C THR A 64 6.53 -0.65 7.70
N ALA A 65 5.42 0.06 7.78
CA ALA A 65 5.44 1.51 7.93
C ALA A 65 6.10 1.95 9.24
N LYS A 66 5.87 1.19 10.32
CA LYS A 66 6.50 1.50 11.61
C LYS A 66 8.01 1.31 11.60
N GLU A 67 8.53 0.51 10.69
CA GLU A 67 9.97 0.30 10.56
C GLU A 67 10.68 1.44 9.83
N VAL A 68 9.94 2.32 9.18
CA VAL A 68 10.53 3.48 8.49
C VAL A 68 11.09 4.45 9.54
N PRO A 69 12.35 4.88 9.41
CA PRO A 69 12.94 5.84 10.36
C PRO A 69 12.13 7.12 10.44
N GLY A 70 11.79 7.52 11.65
CA GLY A 70 11.01 8.73 11.91
C GLY A 70 9.53 8.48 12.13
N VAL A 71 9.05 7.26 11.90
CA VAL A 71 7.64 6.91 12.12
C VAL A 71 7.47 6.38 13.55
N GLU A 72 6.58 7.03 14.32
CA GLU A 72 6.23 6.59 15.66
C GLU A 72 4.82 6.04 15.75
N ASP A 73 3.92 6.51 14.89
CA ASP A 73 2.52 6.11 14.91
C ASP A 73 2.00 5.90 13.50
N VAL A 74 1.17 4.88 13.31
CA VAL A 74 0.62 4.52 12.00
C VAL A 74 -0.89 4.37 12.11
N GLU A 75 -1.62 5.06 11.21
CA GLU A 75 -3.06 4.90 11.05
C GLU A 75 -3.33 4.37 9.65
N ILE A 76 -4.22 3.40 9.53
CA ILE A 76 -4.56 2.79 8.24
C ILE A 76 -6.04 3.01 7.96
N GLU A 77 -6.33 3.52 6.76
CA GLU A 77 -7.71 3.70 6.30
C GLU A 77 -7.93 2.87 5.05
N LEU A 78 -8.93 1.99 5.09
CA LEU A 78 -9.37 1.24 3.92
C LEU A 78 -10.45 2.03 3.21
N THR A 79 -10.30 2.23 1.90
CA THR A 79 -11.30 2.94 1.11
C THR A 79 -11.67 2.13 -0.14
N TRP A 80 -12.93 2.25 -0.55
CA TRP A 80 -13.43 1.68 -1.80
C TRP A 80 -13.78 2.76 -2.82
N ASP A 81 -13.42 4.01 -2.52
CA ASP A 81 -13.71 5.15 -3.38
C ASP A 81 -12.44 5.98 -3.60
N PRO A 82 -11.94 6.04 -4.84
CA PRO A 82 -12.43 5.32 -6.03
C PRO A 82 -12.14 3.83 -5.94
N PRO A 83 -12.96 2.97 -6.61
CA PRO A 83 -12.71 1.54 -6.59
C PRO A 83 -11.43 1.20 -7.32
N TRP A 84 -10.73 0.18 -6.83
CA TRP A 84 -9.52 -0.29 -7.48
C TRP A 84 -9.85 -0.98 -8.80
N THR A 85 -9.05 -0.71 -9.83
CA THR A 85 -9.13 -1.38 -11.12
C THR A 85 -7.72 -1.72 -11.58
N PRO A 86 -7.54 -2.67 -12.53
CA PRO A 86 -6.22 -2.97 -13.08
C PRO A 86 -5.51 -1.77 -13.70
N ASP A 87 -6.24 -0.75 -14.12
CA ASP A 87 -5.66 0.47 -14.68
C ASP A 87 -4.79 1.23 -13.67
N ARG A 88 -4.96 0.96 -12.38
CA ARG A 88 -4.17 1.58 -11.32
C ARG A 88 -2.79 0.94 -11.15
N MET A 89 -2.58 -0.22 -11.75
CA MET A 89 -1.29 -0.89 -11.71
C MET A 89 -0.24 -0.08 -12.45
N SER A 90 1.04 -0.22 -12.01
CA SER A 90 2.15 0.29 -12.80
C SER A 90 2.21 -0.44 -14.15
N ASP A 91 2.90 0.15 -15.13
CA ASP A 91 3.06 -0.48 -16.44
C ASP A 91 3.77 -1.84 -16.32
N ASP A 92 4.77 -1.92 -15.44
CA ASP A 92 5.49 -3.17 -15.19
C ASP A 92 4.56 -4.23 -14.62
N ALA A 93 3.70 -3.85 -13.66
CA ALA A 93 2.76 -4.78 -13.06
C ALA A 93 1.75 -5.29 -14.08
N LYS A 94 1.24 -4.41 -14.92
CA LYS A 94 0.32 -4.80 -15.99
C LYS A 94 0.95 -5.81 -16.94
N PHE A 95 2.20 -5.58 -17.29
CA PHE A 95 2.94 -6.47 -18.19
C PHE A 95 3.16 -7.84 -17.56
N ILE A 96 3.62 -7.88 -16.32
CA ILE A 96 3.91 -9.13 -15.61
C ILE A 96 2.65 -9.96 -15.39
N LEU A 97 1.52 -9.31 -15.06
CA LEU A 97 0.26 -9.98 -14.77
C LEU A 97 -0.62 -10.20 -16.02
N GLY A 98 -0.18 -9.71 -17.18
CA GLY A 98 -0.88 -9.96 -18.43
C GLY A 98 -2.02 -9.00 -18.73
N PHE A 99 -2.06 -7.83 -18.12
CA PHE A 99 -3.10 -6.82 -18.36
C PHE A 99 -2.67 -5.74 -19.38
N GLY A 100 -1.42 -5.75 -19.78
CA GLY A 100 -0.87 -4.73 -20.68
C GLY A 100 -0.90 -5.05 -22.13
#